data_e26c06b4454aa75b12d470a1338b9213
#
_entry.id   e26c06b4454aa75b12d470a1338b9213
#
_cell.length_a   1.000
_cell.length_b   1.000
_cell.length_c   1.000
_cell.angle_alpha   90.00
_cell.angle_beta   90.00
_cell.angle_gamma   90.00
#
_symmetry.space_group_name_H-M   'P 1'
#
loop_
_entity.id
_entity.type
_entity.pdbx_description
1 polymer ?
#
loop_
_entity_poly.entity_id
_entity_poly.type
_entity_poly.pdbx_seq_one_letter_code
_entity_poly.pdbx_strand_id
1 'polypeptide(L)'
;MKSTLAILATLVTVLLLLLFVCDDTSFGLKSDNLNGNSLAPQKSADKQSVKNIAIENQWETYSSQWFYCNHQKETKGVALVIHGLNFRPTKMKPIIAKLTESGVDALNMSLRGHGENFTHQDGVDSDKARLEAFKATTYQVWTNEAYLAYLQVRERAAHKEVPVFFIGYSLGALIGLDLFATYQDVYYDRMALFAPAIKLYAIHYLARLLSPFPELIVPSLAPDSYLTNKKGTPVAAYDALFDGINNFEKSANSKINVPTLIFIDEQDEFIPTSGLKNFVEEKKLDQWQIYTVQKGKDVKFGTFHHHIIDAASTGKDVWQEIMNAATAHLLNDRKN
;
A
#
# COMPACT_ATOMS: atom_id res chain seq x y z
N MET A 1 -8.97 11.05 35.48
CA MET A 1 -8.05 10.25 34.62
C MET A 1 -8.39 8.77 34.52
N LYS A 2 -8.63 7.99 35.59
CA LYS A 2 -8.96 6.55 35.49
C LYS A 2 -10.31 6.29 34.82
N SER A 3 -11.32 7.14 35.02
CA SER A 3 -12.66 6.98 34.39
C SER A 3 -12.65 7.29 32.89
N THR A 4 -11.86 8.26 32.45
CA THR A 4 -11.71 8.61 31.01
C THR A 4 -11.02 7.51 30.23
N LEU A 5 -10.02 6.85 30.84
CA LEU A 5 -9.30 5.73 30.24
C LEU A 5 -10.19 4.49 30.10
N ALA A 6 -11.07 4.24 31.09
CA ALA A 6 -12.04 3.13 31.03
C ALA A 6 -13.11 3.35 29.96
N ILE A 7 -13.62 4.57 29.80
CA ILE A 7 -14.57 4.94 28.74
C ILE A 7 -13.92 4.80 27.36
N LEU A 8 -12.66 5.22 27.19
CA LEU A 8 -11.91 5.10 25.96
C LEU A 8 -11.65 3.62 25.60
N ALA A 9 -11.26 2.80 26.58
CA ALA A 9 -11.08 1.37 26.40
C ALA A 9 -12.40 0.67 26.00
N THR A 10 -13.51 1.06 26.60
CA THR A 10 -14.83 0.53 26.25
C THR A 10 -15.27 0.97 24.86
N LEU A 11 -15.02 2.22 24.46
CA LEU A 11 -15.28 2.73 23.11
C LEU A 11 -14.44 1.99 22.07
N VAL A 12 -13.15 1.77 22.32
CA VAL A 12 -12.27 0.99 21.44
C VAL A 12 -12.72 -0.46 21.35
N THR A 13 -13.15 -1.07 22.46
CA THR A 13 -13.64 -2.45 22.45
C THR A 13 -14.99 -2.56 21.71
N VAL A 14 -15.89 -1.58 21.88
CA VAL A 14 -17.16 -1.51 21.13
C VAL A 14 -16.91 -1.23 19.66
N LEU A 15 -15.96 -0.37 19.31
CA LEU A 15 -15.56 -0.10 17.92
C LEU A 15 -14.95 -1.37 17.28
N LEU A 16 -14.12 -2.11 18.01
CA LEU A 16 -13.55 -3.39 17.56
C LEU A 16 -14.64 -4.46 17.43
N LEU A 17 -15.62 -4.53 18.34
CA LEU A 17 -16.76 -5.44 18.24
C LEU A 17 -17.68 -5.09 17.08
N LEU A 18 -17.90 -3.81 16.79
CA LEU A 18 -18.67 -3.37 15.61
C LEU A 18 -17.96 -3.72 14.29
N LEU A 19 -16.63 -3.78 14.27
CA LEU A 19 -15.85 -4.24 13.12
C LEU A 19 -16.04 -5.74 12.83
N PHE A 20 -16.49 -6.53 13.84
CA PHE A 20 -16.71 -7.97 13.72
C PHE A 20 -18.16 -8.40 13.52
N VAL A 21 -19.15 -7.53 13.77
CA VAL A 21 -20.59 -7.91 13.83
C VAL A 21 -21.37 -7.53 12.57
N CYS A 22 -20.81 -6.73 11.66
CA CYS A 22 -21.49 -6.36 10.41
C CYS A 22 -21.10 -7.25 9.23
N ASP A 23 -21.38 -8.55 9.34
CA ASP A 23 -21.77 -9.36 8.19
C ASP A 23 -23.30 -9.25 8.05
N ASP A 24 -23.78 -8.90 6.85
CA ASP A 24 -25.20 -8.75 6.47
C ASP A 24 -25.99 -7.56 7.04
N THR A 25 -25.77 -6.34 6.49
CA THR A 25 -26.92 -5.48 6.11
C THR A 25 -26.46 -4.34 5.19
N SER A 26 -26.98 -4.33 3.98
CA SER A 26 -26.90 -3.21 3.02
C SER A 26 -27.65 -1.98 3.55
N PHE A 27 -26.95 -1.02 4.12
CA PHE A 27 -27.49 0.29 4.43
C PHE A 27 -27.05 1.30 3.38
N GLY A 28 -27.96 1.62 2.49
CA GLY A 28 -27.81 2.75 1.56
C GLY A 28 -27.96 4.06 2.32
N LEU A 29 -26.87 4.73 2.60
CA LEU A 29 -26.85 6.13 3.05
C LEU A 29 -26.61 7.05 1.87
N LYS A 30 -27.64 7.84 1.55
CA LYS A 30 -27.54 9.00 0.65
C LYS A 30 -26.57 10.02 1.27
N SER A 31 -25.58 10.45 0.50
CA SER A 31 -24.68 11.54 0.86
C SER A 31 -25.40 12.87 0.68
N ASP A 32 -25.75 13.54 1.76
CA ASP A 32 -26.10 14.96 1.74
C ASP A 32 -24.85 15.82 1.74
N ASN A 33 -24.83 16.75 0.77
CA ASN A 33 -23.81 17.75 0.55
C ASN A 33 -23.60 18.66 1.77
N LEU A 34 -22.45 18.62 2.39
CA LEU A 34 -21.96 19.68 3.25
C LEU A 34 -20.92 20.51 2.48
N ASN A 35 -21.37 21.65 1.99
CA ASN A 35 -20.54 22.72 1.46
C ASN A 35 -19.67 23.31 2.59
N GLY A 36 -18.38 23.02 2.59
CA GLY A 36 -17.37 23.66 3.43
C GLY A 36 -16.29 24.28 2.55
N ASN A 37 -16.07 25.57 2.71
CA ASN A 37 -15.19 26.44 1.95
C ASN A 37 -13.83 25.83 1.62
N SER A 38 -13.55 25.69 0.34
CA SER A 38 -12.27 25.26 -0.21
C SER A 38 -11.24 26.38 -0.10
N LEU A 39 -10.24 26.20 0.71
CA LEU A 39 -8.93 26.82 0.47
C LEU A 39 -8.33 26.10 -0.72
N ALA A 40 -8.14 26.83 -1.82
CA ALA A 40 -7.53 26.31 -3.04
C ALA A 40 -6.14 25.70 -2.72
N PRO A 41 -5.81 24.53 -3.25
CA PRO A 41 -4.46 24.00 -3.11
C PRO A 41 -3.50 24.93 -3.87
N GLN A 42 -2.45 25.41 -3.20
CA GLN A 42 -1.36 26.10 -3.85
C GLN A 42 -0.79 25.20 -4.95
N LYS A 43 -0.94 25.64 -6.18
CA LYS A 43 -0.35 25.04 -7.37
C LYS A 43 1.17 25.08 -7.24
N SER A 44 1.78 23.96 -7.61
CA SER A 44 3.22 23.74 -7.76
C SER A 44 4.02 23.79 -6.46
N ALA A 45 4.10 22.65 -5.77
CA ALA A 45 5.34 22.34 -5.05
C ALA A 45 6.47 22.39 -6.09
N ASP A 46 7.31 23.38 -5.97
CA ASP A 46 8.40 23.67 -6.86
C ASP A 46 9.26 22.42 -7.04
N LYS A 47 9.45 21.95 -8.29
CA LYS A 47 10.32 20.80 -8.63
C LYS A 47 11.72 20.97 -8.05
N GLN A 48 12.11 22.22 -7.81
CA GLN A 48 13.34 22.63 -7.17
C GLN A 48 13.35 22.30 -5.67
N SER A 49 12.23 22.44 -4.96
CA SER A 49 12.17 22.17 -3.51
C SER A 49 12.24 20.67 -3.19
N VAL A 50 11.62 19.81 -4.00
CA VAL A 50 11.70 18.36 -3.84
C VAL A 50 13.12 17.85 -4.16
N LYS A 51 13.77 18.40 -5.20
CA LYS A 51 15.18 18.12 -5.49
C LYS A 51 16.13 18.61 -4.40
N ASN A 52 15.89 19.80 -3.85
CA ASN A 52 16.71 20.39 -2.78
C ASN A 52 16.54 19.63 -1.47
N ILE A 53 15.31 19.17 -1.11
CA ILE A 53 15.08 18.29 0.02
C ILE A 53 15.84 16.95 -0.12
N ALA A 54 15.93 16.40 -1.35
CA ALA A 54 16.67 15.18 -1.63
C ALA A 54 18.21 15.36 -1.55
N ILE A 55 18.70 16.58 -1.78
CA ILE A 55 20.14 16.90 -1.78
C ILE A 55 20.61 17.36 -0.39
N GLU A 56 19.79 18.08 0.37
CA GLU A 56 20.14 18.57 1.72
C GLU A 56 20.06 17.54 2.82
N ASN A 57 19.19 16.54 2.68
CA ASN A 57 19.16 15.40 3.57
C ASN A 57 19.85 14.25 2.86
N GLN A 58 21.04 13.88 3.29
CA GLN A 58 21.65 12.58 2.98
C GLN A 58 20.73 11.48 3.50
N TRP A 59 19.68 11.18 2.72
CA TRP A 59 18.83 10.02 2.93
C TRP A 59 19.66 8.80 2.56
N GLU A 60 20.52 8.40 3.49
CA GLU A 60 21.16 7.10 3.42
C GLU A 60 20.04 6.06 3.30
N THR A 61 20.08 5.35 2.22
CA THR A 61 19.10 4.44 1.64
C THR A 61 18.82 3.18 2.46
N TYR A 62 18.56 3.30 3.75
CA TYR A 62 18.10 2.17 4.57
C TYR A 62 16.62 1.82 4.32
N SER A 63 15.93 2.64 3.55
CA SER A 63 14.50 2.50 3.26
C SER A 63 14.18 1.58 2.10
N SER A 64 15.17 1.16 1.29
CA SER A 64 14.92 0.37 0.07
C SER A 64 16.00 -0.68 -0.14
N GLN A 65 15.60 -1.85 -0.64
CA GLN A 65 16.51 -2.96 -0.95
C GLN A 65 16.33 -3.41 -2.39
N TRP A 66 17.42 -3.42 -3.16
CA TRP A 66 17.45 -3.98 -4.49
C TRP A 66 17.54 -5.51 -4.47
N PHE A 67 16.81 -6.13 -5.37
CA PHE A 67 16.87 -7.55 -5.72
C PHE A 67 17.05 -7.66 -7.23
N TYR A 68 18.09 -8.33 -7.64
CA TYR A 68 18.44 -8.43 -9.06
C TYR A 68 18.08 -9.80 -9.61
N CYS A 69 17.61 -9.83 -10.85
CA CYS A 69 17.49 -11.07 -11.58
C CYS A 69 18.88 -11.69 -11.82
N ASN A 70 18.89 -12.97 -12.15
CA ASN A 70 20.16 -13.66 -12.41
C ASN A 70 20.93 -12.98 -13.56
N HIS A 71 22.20 -12.63 -13.32
CA HIS A 71 23.09 -11.95 -14.28
C HIS A 71 23.28 -12.72 -15.62
N GLN A 72 22.93 -14.01 -15.67
CA GLN A 72 22.95 -14.82 -16.90
C GLN A 72 21.68 -14.65 -17.75
N LYS A 73 20.65 -13.96 -17.25
CA LYS A 73 19.39 -13.67 -17.94
C LYS A 73 19.33 -12.20 -18.31
N GLU A 74 18.78 -11.93 -19.46
CA GLU A 74 18.44 -10.57 -19.86
C GLU A 74 17.39 -9.98 -18.90
N THR A 75 17.62 -8.74 -18.46
CA THR A 75 16.65 -8.01 -17.64
C THR A 75 15.47 -7.63 -18.54
N LYS A 76 14.25 -8.03 -18.15
CA LYS A 76 13.00 -7.80 -18.91
C LYS A 76 12.17 -6.65 -18.40
N GLY A 77 12.53 -6.10 -17.25
CA GLY A 77 11.85 -4.98 -16.62
C GLY A 77 12.44 -4.65 -15.26
N VAL A 78 12.06 -3.50 -14.72
CA VAL A 78 12.42 -3.06 -13.38
C VAL A 78 11.15 -2.70 -12.61
N ALA A 79 10.99 -3.24 -11.41
CA ALA A 79 9.80 -3.10 -10.60
C ALA A 79 10.04 -2.27 -9.34
N LEU A 80 9.13 -1.31 -9.04
CA LEU A 80 8.97 -0.74 -7.73
C LEU A 80 7.97 -1.61 -6.93
N VAL A 81 8.36 -2.04 -5.73
CA VAL A 81 7.53 -2.88 -4.85
C VAL A 81 7.28 -2.14 -3.55
N ILE A 82 6.00 -1.89 -3.19
CA ILE A 82 5.60 -1.18 -1.97
C ILE A 82 4.63 -2.02 -1.15
N HIS A 83 4.94 -2.20 0.13
CA HIS A 83 4.17 -3.00 1.09
C HIS A 83 2.98 -2.25 1.71
N GLY A 84 2.12 -2.95 2.47
CA GLY A 84 0.95 -2.41 3.16
C GLY A 84 1.23 -1.72 4.50
N LEU A 85 0.17 -1.14 5.09
CA LEU A 85 0.19 -0.49 6.40
C LEU A 85 0.53 -1.49 7.52
N ASN A 86 1.43 -1.10 8.43
CA ASN A 86 1.97 -1.93 9.51
C ASN A 86 2.48 -3.31 9.06
N PHE A 87 2.91 -3.41 7.82
CA PHE A 87 3.32 -4.66 7.20
C PHE A 87 4.84 -4.71 7.03
N ARG A 88 5.47 -5.86 7.33
CA ARG A 88 6.91 -6.03 7.16
C ARG A 88 7.30 -6.01 5.69
N PRO A 89 8.19 -5.09 5.26
CA PRO A 89 8.67 -5.05 3.87
C PRO A 89 9.25 -6.40 3.40
N THR A 90 9.86 -7.15 4.31
CA THR A 90 10.43 -8.48 4.02
C THR A 90 9.39 -9.52 3.62
N LYS A 91 8.10 -9.29 3.90
CA LYS A 91 7.01 -10.17 3.49
C LYS A 91 6.62 -10.01 2.01
N MET A 92 7.17 -9.00 1.33
CA MET A 92 7.07 -8.89 -0.13
C MET A 92 8.06 -9.81 -0.87
N LYS A 93 9.02 -10.45 -0.15
CA LYS A 93 10.02 -11.34 -0.75
C LYS A 93 9.46 -12.47 -1.62
N PRO A 94 8.33 -13.14 -1.29
CA PRO A 94 7.78 -14.19 -2.17
C PRO A 94 7.39 -13.66 -3.56
N ILE A 95 6.84 -12.46 -3.65
CA ILE A 95 6.54 -11.78 -4.91
C ILE A 95 7.85 -11.44 -5.63
N ILE A 96 8.79 -10.82 -4.92
CA ILE A 96 10.08 -10.39 -5.46
C ILE A 96 10.89 -11.57 -6.00
N ALA A 97 10.92 -12.69 -5.29
CA ALA A 97 11.59 -13.90 -5.76
C ALA A 97 11.06 -14.35 -7.12
N LYS A 98 9.73 -14.35 -7.29
CA LYS A 98 9.12 -14.74 -8.57
C LYS A 98 9.42 -13.73 -9.69
N LEU A 99 9.44 -12.44 -9.37
CA LEU A 99 9.84 -11.39 -10.32
C LEU A 99 11.28 -11.59 -10.80
N THR A 100 12.22 -11.78 -9.85
CA THR A 100 13.65 -11.96 -10.18
C THR A 100 13.92 -13.26 -10.93
N GLU A 101 13.23 -14.36 -10.60
CA GLU A 101 13.24 -15.60 -11.37
C GLU A 101 12.77 -15.39 -12.81
N SER A 102 11.84 -14.46 -13.03
CA SER A 102 11.25 -14.16 -14.34
C SER A 102 12.03 -13.12 -15.15
N GLY A 103 13.15 -12.58 -14.60
CA GLY A 103 14.01 -11.62 -15.28
C GLY A 103 13.67 -10.15 -14.96
N VAL A 104 12.98 -9.88 -13.86
CA VAL A 104 12.64 -8.51 -13.43
C VAL A 104 13.48 -8.13 -12.22
N ASP A 105 14.24 -7.04 -12.32
CA ASP A 105 14.89 -6.43 -11.15
C ASP A 105 13.83 -5.73 -10.29
N ALA A 106 13.97 -5.77 -8.97
CA ALA A 106 12.98 -5.20 -8.07
C ALA A 106 13.62 -4.34 -6.97
N LEU A 107 13.08 -3.15 -6.76
CA LEU A 107 13.35 -2.31 -5.60
C LEU A 107 12.23 -2.50 -4.59
N ASN A 108 12.53 -3.15 -3.46
CA ASN A 108 11.61 -3.31 -2.34
C ASN A 108 11.75 -2.11 -1.41
N MET A 109 10.76 -1.26 -1.40
CA MET A 109 10.76 -0.06 -0.57
C MET A 109 10.21 -0.37 0.83
N SER A 110 10.79 0.27 1.87
CA SER A 110 10.24 0.34 3.22
C SER A 110 9.71 1.75 3.48
N LEU A 111 8.43 1.88 3.79
CA LEU A 111 7.82 3.15 4.19
C LEU A 111 8.32 3.58 5.58
N ARG A 112 8.36 4.89 5.86
CA ARG A 112 8.72 5.44 7.18
C ARG A 112 7.95 4.74 8.30
N GLY A 113 8.69 4.33 9.35
CA GLY A 113 8.15 3.56 10.47
C GLY A 113 8.02 2.05 10.20
N HIS A 114 8.51 1.55 9.05
CA HIS A 114 8.49 0.12 8.69
C HIS A 114 9.89 -0.39 8.39
N GLY A 115 10.11 -1.69 8.63
CA GLY A 115 11.42 -2.31 8.41
C GLY A 115 12.54 -1.57 9.13
N GLU A 116 13.56 -1.17 8.39
CA GLU A 116 14.68 -0.39 8.89
C GLU A 116 14.57 1.12 8.54
N ASN A 117 13.40 1.58 8.04
CA ASN A 117 13.20 2.99 7.73
C ASN A 117 12.74 3.79 8.97
N PHE A 118 13.67 4.02 9.88
CA PHE A 118 13.54 4.88 11.05
C PHE A 118 14.91 5.42 11.46
N THR A 119 14.94 6.46 12.29
CA THR A 119 16.20 7.00 12.81
C THR A 119 16.66 6.19 13.98
N HIS A 120 17.82 5.54 13.84
CA HIS A 120 18.49 4.86 14.94
C HIS A 120 19.00 5.88 15.95
N GLN A 121 18.81 5.58 17.23
CA GLN A 121 19.28 6.43 18.35
C GLN A 121 20.05 5.55 19.33
N ASP A 122 21.22 6.01 19.75
CA ASP A 122 22.04 5.28 20.70
C ASP A 122 21.30 5.05 22.02
N GLY A 123 21.31 3.80 22.47
CA GLY A 123 20.64 3.39 23.71
C GLY A 123 19.11 3.27 23.64
N VAL A 124 18.50 3.49 22.47
CA VAL A 124 17.07 3.29 22.26
C VAL A 124 16.84 1.98 21.52
N ASP A 125 15.90 1.19 22.05
CA ASP A 125 15.46 -0.05 21.40
C ASP A 125 14.89 0.21 20.01
N SER A 126 15.27 -0.59 19.01
CA SER A 126 14.89 -0.42 17.60
C SER A 126 13.38 -0.49 17.38
N ASP A 127 12.65 -1.36 18.10
CA ASP A 127 11.21 -1.45 17.96
C ASP A 127 10.53 -0.18 18.50
N LYS A 128 11.11 0.41 19.57
CA LYS A 128 10.63 1.69 20.11
C LYS A 128 10.93 2.83 19.14
N ALA A 129 12.13 2.95 18.61
CA ALA A 129 12.50 4.00 17.66
C ALA A 129 11.65 3.90 16.37
N ARG A 130 11.42 2.68 15.88
CA ARG A 130 10.55 2.43 14.73
C ARG A 130 9.10 2.83 14.99
N LEU A 131 8.57 2.51 16.17
CA LEU A 131 7.22 2.92 16.57
C LEU A 131 7.09 4.44 16.64
N GLU A 132 8.06 5.15 17.19
CA GLU A 132 8.04 6.61 17.23
C GLU A 132 8.10 7.22 15.81
N ALA A 133 8.93 6.66 14.91
CA ALA A 133 8.93 7.05 13.50
C ALA A 133 7.58 6.79 12.82
N PHE A 134 6.90 5.70 13.19
CA PHE A 134 5.57 5.37 12.66
C PHE A 134 4.47 6.32 13.16
N LYS A 135 4.53 6.75 14.44
CA LYS A 135 3.62 7.75 15.01
C LYS A 135 3.83 9.14 14.41
N ALA A 136 5.06 9.48 14.05
CA ALA A 136 5.40 10.78 13.47
C ALA A 136 5.19 10.85 11.95
N THR A 137 4.69 9.78 11.32
CA THR A 137 4.54 9.74 9.87
C THR A 137 3.32 10.52 9.38
N THR A 138 3.39 10.98 8.14
CA THR A 138 2.27 11.56 7.39
C THR A 138 2.21 10.93 6.01
N TYR A 139 1.08 11.05 5.33
CA TYR A 139 0.95 10.56 3.96
C TYR A 139 1.98 11.21 3.00
N GLN A 140 2.25 12.50 3.19
CA GLN A 140 3.25 13.22 2.39
C GLN A 140 4.66 12.66 2.57
N VAL A 141 5.04 12.22 3.77
CA VAL A 141 6.34 11.57 4.00
C VAL A 141 6.44 10.28 3.17
N TRP A 142 5.41 9.44 3.21
CA TRP A 142 5.40 8.20 2.44
C TRP A 142 5.42 8.41 0.93
N THR A 143 4.66 9.39 0.42
CA THR A 143 4.66 9.70 -1.01
C THR A 143 5.98 10.27 -1.48
N ASN A 144 6.63 11.13 -0.68
CA ASN A 144 7.96 11.65 -1.02
C ASN A 144 9.02 10.52 -1.07
N GLU A 145 9.02 9.63 -0.08
CA GLU A 145 9.93 8.48 -0.06
C GLU A 145 9.67 7.54 -1.26
N ALA A 146 8.40 7.29 -1.59
CA ALA A 146 8.03 6.46 -2.73
C ALA A 146 8.42 7.11 -4.07
N TYR A 147 8.31 8.43 -4.18
CA TYR A 147 8.79 9.15 -5.36
C TYR A 147 10.30 9.01 -5.55
N LEU A 148 11.09 9.14 -4.47
CA LEU A 148 12.54 8.94 -4.53
C LEU A 148 12.91 7.49 -4.91
N ALA A 149 12.17 6.50 -4.41
CA ALA A 149 12.34 5.10 -4.81
C ALA A 149 11.98 4.89 -6.29
N TYR A 150 10.90 5.51 -6.78
CA TYR A 150 10.52 5.49 -8.19
C TYR A 150 11.62 6.06 -9.10
N LEU A 151 12.27 7.17 -8.71
CA LEU A 151 13.36 7.75 -9.51
C LEU A 151 14.51 6.77 -9.70
N GLN A 152 14.87 5.98 -8.68
CA GLN A 152 15.90 4.94 -8.78
C GLN A 152 15.47 3.82 -9.74
N VAL A 153 14.21 3.38 -9.66
CA VAL A 153 13.65 2.35 -10.55
C VAL A 153 13.65 2.84 -12.00
N ARG A 154 13.21 4.08 -12.25
CA ARG A 154 13.18 4.70 -13.56
C ARG A 154 14.59 4.85 -14.16
N GLU A 155 15.56 5.29 -13.36
CA GLU A 155 16.94 5.41 -13.80
C GLU A 155 17.51 4.05 -14.22
N ARG A 156 17.28 3.02 -13.40
CA ARG A 156 17.72 1.66 -13.72
C ARG A 156 17.04 1.11 -14.97
N ALA A 157 15.72 1.29 -15.11
CA ALA A 157 14.97 0.86 -16.29
C ALA A 157 15.47 1.55 -17.56
N ALA A 158 15.72 2.85 -17.51
CA ALA A 158 16.26 3.62 -18.63
C ALA A 158 17.66 3.12 -19.03
N HIS A 159 18.54 2.83 -18.05
CA HIS A 159 19.87 2.30 -18.32
C HIS A 159 19.84 0.90 -18.96
N LYS A 160 18.79 0.12 -18.69
CA LYS A 160 18.59 -1.23 -19.23
C LYS A 160 17.69 -1.26 -20.47
N GLU A 161 17.09 -0.13 -20.85
CA GLU A 161 16.13 0.00 -21.95
C GLU A 161 14.93 -0.94 -21.82
N VAL A 162 14.41 -1.08 -20.58
CA VAL A 162 13.32 -2.00 -20.24
C VAL A 162 12.15 -1.27 -19.57
N PRO A 163 10.94 -1.85 -19.56
CA PRO A 163 9.77 -1.25 -18.94
C PRO A 163 9.88 -1.11 -17.41
N VAL A 164 9.15 -0.15 -16.87
CA VAL A 164 8.94 0.09 -15.45
C VAL A 164 7.64 -0.56 -15.01
N PHE A 165 7.72 -1.47 -14.03
CA PHE A 165 6.57 -2.11 -13.42
C PHE A 165 6.29 -1.58 -12.03
N PHE A 166 5.04 -1.64 -11.61
CA PHE A 166 4.66 -1.32 -10.24
C PHE A 166 3.93 -2.49 -9.59
N ILE A 167 4.37 -2.85 -8.38
CA ILE A 167 3.73 -3.85 -7.53
C ILE A 167 3.40 -3.21 -6.18
N GLY A 168 2.13 -3.15 -5.84
CA GLY A 168 1.69 -2.57 -4.57
C GLY A 168 0.77 -3.51 -3.79
N TYR A 169 0.94 -3.54 -2.47
CA TYR A 169 0.03 -4.23 -1.57
C TYR A 169 -0.67 -3.21 -0.67
N SER A 170 -2.00 -3.25 -0.61
CA SER A 170 -2.83 -2.44 0.30
C SER A 170 -2.49 -0.94 0.23
N LEU A 171 -2.02 -0.31 1.32
CA LEU A 171 -1.52 1.06 1.35
C LEU A 171 -0.44 1.31 0.28
N GLY A 172 0.47 0.36 0.06
CA GLY A 172 1.52 0.51 -0.95
C GLY A 172 0.95 0.68 -2.35
N ALA A 173 -0.13 -0.05 -2.68
CA ALA A 173 -0.84 0.12 -3.95
C ALA A 173 -1.47 1.52 -4.07
N LEU A 174 -2.09 2.02 -3.01
CA LEU A 174 -2.63 3.39 -2.97
C LEU A 174 -1.54 4.44 -3.24
N ILE A 175 -0.39 4.34 -2.54
CA ILE A 175 0.72 5.30 -2.69
C ILE A 175 1.23 5.31 -4.12
N GLY A 176 1.49 4.15 -4.73
CA GLY A 176 2.01 4.09 -6.10
C GLY A 176 1.01 4.60 -7.14
N LEU A 177 -0.27 4.35 -6.95
CA LEU A 177 -1.34 4.88 -7.80
C LEU A 177 -1.49 6.40 -7.67
N ASP A 178 -1.41 6.94 -6.45
CA ASP A 178 -1.48 8.39 -6.23
C ASP A 178 -0.25 9.12 -6.80
N LEU A 179 0.94 8.54 -6.66
CA LEU A 179 2.13 9.03 -7.35
C LEU A 179 1.92 9.09 -8.87
N PHE A 180 1.39 8.02 -9.45
CA PHE A 180 1.16 7.94 -10.89
C PHE A 180 0.12 8.95 -11.37
N ALA A 181 -0.95 9.15 -10.60
CA ALA A 181 -1.99 10.12 -10.94
C ALA A 181 -1.51 11.57 -10.83
N THR A 182 -0.68 11.86 -9.81
CA THR A 182 -0.31 13.22 -9.40
C THR A 182 0.93 13.75 -10.10
N TYR A 183 2.00 12.95 -10.20
CA TYR A 183 3.29 13.39 -10.73
C TYR A 183 3.39 13.13 -12.22
N GLN A 184 3.63 14.16 -13.03
CA GLN A 184 3.66 14.06 -14.50
C GLN A 184 4.79 13.16 -15.02
N ASP A 185 5.90 13.08 -14.30
CA ASP A 185 7.08 12.30 -14.65
C ASP A 185 7.11 10.88 -14.06
N VAL A 186 6.08 10.50 -13.31
CA VAL A 186 5.86 9.12 -12.87
C VAL A 186 5.06 8.38 -13.93
N TYR A 187 5.57 7.23 -14.37
CA TYR A 187 4.91 6.36 -15.32
C TYR A 187 5.23 4.89 -15.02
N TYR A 188 4.23 4.05 -15.11
CA TYR A 188 4.35 2.59 -15.06
C TYR A 188 3.81 1.99 -16.35
N ASP A 189 4.55 1.07 -16.95
CA ASP A 189 4.10 0.36 -18.16
C ASP A 189 3.01 -0.67 -17.83
N ARG A 190 3.14 -1.33 -16.68
CA ARG A 190 2.16 -2.30 -16.16
C ARG A 190 2.16 -2.33 -14.65
N MET A 191 1.03 -2.71 -14.07
CA MET A 191 0.87 -2.78 -12.61
C MET A 191 0.25 -4.11 -12.18
N ALA A 192 0.72 -4.65 -11.02
CA ALA A 192 0.09 -5.75 -10.30
C ALA A 192 -0.24 -5.29 -8.87
N LEU A 193 -1.50 -5.19 -8.53
CA LEU A 193 -1.99 -4.62 -7.28
C LEU A 193 -2.66 -5.70 -6.43
N PHE A 194 -2.23 -5.82 -5.18
CA PHE A 194 -2.75 -6.79 -4.23
C PHE A 194 -3.59 -6.08 -3.19
N ALA A 195 -4.89 -6.33 -3.13
CA ALA A 195 -5.84 -5.72 -2.21
C ALA A 195 -5.64 -4.20 -2.06
N PRO A 196 -5.71 -3.39 -3.15
CA PRO A 196 -5.35 -1.98 -3.14
C PRO A 196 -6.27 -1.15 -2.25
N ALA A 197 -5.72 -0.41 -1.28
CA ALA A 197 -6.47 0.37 -0.29
C ALA A 197 -6.99 1.71 -0.88
N ILE A 198 -7.56 1.70 -2.08
CA ILE A 198 -8.13 2.89 -2.73
C ILE A 198 -9.58 3.15 -2.32
N LYS A 199 -10.25 2.16 -1.74
CA LYS A 199 -11.60 2.26 -1.16
C LYS A 199 -11.67 1.31 0.03
N LEU A 200 -12.26 1.76 1.14
CA LEU A 200 -12.49 0.95 2.33
C LEU A 200 -13.99 0.81 2.61
N TYR A 201 -14.38 -0.23 3.36
CA TYR A 201 -15.74 -0.28 3.90
C TYR A 201 -16.01 0.94 4.79
N ALA A 202 -17.23 1.47 4.74
CA ALA A 202 -17.62 2.69 5.46
C ALA A 202 -17.31 2.63 6.97
N ILE A 203 -17.42 1.44 7.58
CA ILE A 203 -17.17 1.24 9.01
C ILE A 203 -15.73 1.60 9.41
N HIS A 204 -14.73 1.41 8.53
CA HIS A 204 -13.34 1.70 8.84
C HIS A 204 -13.07 3.21 8.99
N TYR A 205 -13.88 4.06 8.35
CA TYR A 205 -13.75 5.51 8.51
C TYR A 205 -14.14 6.01 9.90
N LEU A 206 -14.80 5.18 10.73
CA LEU A 206 -15.04 5.52 12.14
C LEU A 206 -13.73 5.63 12.93
N ALA A 207 -12.64 5.03 12.48
CA ALA A 207 -11.33 5.22 13.09
C ALA A 207 -10.88 6.69 13.11
N ARG A 208 -11.40 7.56 12.22
CA ARG A 208 -11.19 9.01 12.25
C ARG A 208 -11.67 9.69 13.53
N LEU A 209 -12.60 9.09 14.24
CA LEU A 209 -13.03 9.60 15.57
C LEU A 209 -11.90 9.53 16.60
N LEU A 210 -10.87 8.73 16.34
CA LEU A 210 -9.68 8.64 17.18
C LEU A 210 -8.59 9.66 16.82
N SER A 211 -8.71 10.42 15.71
CA SER A 211 -7.71 11.39 15.24
C SER A 211 -7.25 12.42 16.31
N PRO A 212 -8.07 12.85 17.30
CA PRO A 212 -7.58 13.67 18.41
C PRO A 212 -6.53 12.99 19.29
N PHE A 213 -6.31 11.67 19.11
CA PHE A 213 -5.39 10.85 19.89
C PHE A 213 -4.38 10.12 18.98
N PRO A 214 -3.52 10.84 18.23
CA PRO A 214 -2.66 10.25 17.17
C PRO A 214 -1.67 9.21 17.72
N GLU A 215 -1.30 9.32 18.98
CA GLU A 215 -0.39 8.40 19.69
C GLU A 215 -1.03 7.08 20.11
N LEU A 216 -2.37 6.99 20.05
CA LEU A 216 -3.08 5.77 20.41
C LEU A 216 -2.72 4.64 19.44
N ILE A 217 -2.46 3.46 19.98
CA ILE A 217 -2.17 2.25 19.19
C ILE A 217 -3.45 1.42 19.09
N VAL A 218 -3.89 1.19 17.87
CA VAL A 218 -4.99 0.28 17.56
C VAL A 218 -4.41 -1.12 17.33
N PRO A 219 -4.80 -2.14 18.10
CA PRO A 219 -4.33 -3.50 17.91
C PRO A 219 -4.59 -4.00 16.48
N SER A 220 -3.66 -4.74 15.91
CA SER A 220 -3.82 -5.32 14.59
C SER A 220 -4.47 -6.70 14.69
N LEU A 221 -5.31 -7.04 13.70
CA LEU A 221 -5.90 -8.36 13.54
C LEU A 221 -5.02 -9.31 12.73
N ALA A 222 -4.02 -8.77 12.05
CA ALA A 222 -3.10 -9.56 11.25
C ALA A 222 -2.17 -10.38 12.13
N PRO A 223 -1.72 -11.56 11.66
CA PRO A 223 -0.75 -12.37 12.39
C PRO A 223 0.56 -11.63 12.64
N ASP A 224 1.11 -11.73 13.85
CA ASP A 224 2.35 -11.05 14.29
C ASP A 224 3.54 -11.21 13.33
N SER A 225 3.60 -12.34 12.64
CA SER A 225 4.68 -12.61 11.69
C SER A 225 4.71 -11.66 10.49
N TYR A 226 3.59 -11.00 10.20
CA TYR A 226 3.48 -10.01 9.12
C TYR A 226 3.63 -8.58 9.59
N LEU A 227 3.45 -8.32 10.89
CA LEU A 227 3.44 -6.97 11.44
C LEU A 227 4.84 -6.40 11.64
N THR A 228 5.04 -5.17 11.20
CA THR A 228 6.21 -4.36 11.55
C THR A 228 6.19 -4.01 13.03
N ASN A 229 5.05 -3.52 13.53
CA ASN A 229 4.83 -3.23 14.92
C ASN A 229 3.75 -4.15 15.50
N LYS A 230 4.17 -5.09 16.33
CA LYS A 230 3.28 -6.09 16.95
C LYS A 230 2.29 -5.49 17.96
N LYS A 231 2.56 -4.31 18.49
CA LYS A 231 1.63 -3.62 19.40
C LYS A 231 0.39 -3.11 18.68
N GLY A 232 0.46 -2.97 17.35
CA GLY A 232 -0.63 -2.46 16.53
C GLY A 232 -0.21 -1.27 15.66
N THR A 233 -1.18 -0.54 15.14
CA THR A 233 -1.00 0.59 14.24
C THR A 233 -1.35 1.89 14.95
N PRO A 234 -0.48 2.92 14.93
CA PRO A 234 -0.81 4.23 15.48
C PRO A 234 -1.99 4.88 14.73
N VAL A 235 -2.82 5.62 15.45
CA VAL A 235 -3.91 6.41 14.85
C VAL A 235 -3.39 7.39 13.80
N ALA A 236 -2.25 8.03 14.04
CA ALA A 236 -1.59 8.90 13.07
C ALA A 236 -1.36 8.21 11.71
N ALA A 237 -1.02 6.90 11.71
CA ALA A 237 -0.82 6.14 10.47
C ALA A 237 -2.14 5.79 9.76
N TYR A 238 -3.24 5.63 10.51
CA TYR A 238 -4.58 5.55 9.90
C TYR A 238 -5.03 6.88 9.31
N ASP A 239 -4.78 7.99 9.99
CA ASP A 239 -5.06 9.33 9.45
C ASP A 239 -4.30 9.55 8.14
N ALA A 240 -3.00 9.19 8.11
CA ALA A 240 -2.21 9.24 6.89
C ALA A 240 -2.80 8.35 5.76
N LEU A 241 -3.29 7.14 6.06
CA LEU A 241 -3.99 6.30 5.08
C LEU A 241 -5.24 6.98 4.53
N PHE A 242 -6.08 7.54 5.41
CA PHE A 242 -7.31 8.22 4.98
C PHE A 242 -7.03 9.48 4.17
N ASP A 243 -5.99 10.23 4.49
CA ASP A 243 -5.53 11.37 3.70
C ASP A 243 -5.09 10.91 2.30
N GLY A 244 -4.39 9.78 2.23
CA GLY A 244 -4.00 9.16 0.97
C GLY A 244 -5.19 8.78 0.10
N ILE A 245 -6.21 8.13 0.69
CA ILE A 245 -7.44 7.78 -0.05
C ILE A 245 -8.12 9.04 -0.58
N ASN A 246 -8.26 10.08 0.24
CA ASN A 246 -8.87 11.34 -0.18
C ASN A 246 -8.06 12.05 -1.28
N ASN A 247 -6.72 12.01 -1.21
CA ASN A 247 -5.86 12.60 -2.23
C ASN A 247 -5.99 11.85 -3.54
N PHE A 248 -5.91 10.52 -3.51
CA PHE A 248 -6.06 9.70 -4.70
C PHE A 248 -7.44 9.83 -5.35
N GLU A 249 -8.52 9.89 -4.58
CA GLU A 249 -9.87 10.08 -5.12
C GLU A 249 -9.97 11.37 -5.95
N LYS A 250 -9.27 12.43 -5.53
CA LYS A 250 -9.22 13.73 -6.24
C LYS A 250 -8.24 13.73 -7.41
N SER A 251 -7.12 13.02 -7.31
CA SER A 251 -6.06 13.00 -8.33
C SER A 251 -6.30 11.97 -9.43
N ALA A 252 -7.07 10.90 -9.15
CA ALA A 252 -7.31 9.80 -10.07
C ALA A 252 -7.93 10.26 -11.38
N ASN A 253 -7.22 10.04 -12.49
CA ASN A 253 -7.59 10.48 -13.84
C ASN A 253 -7.22 9.39 -14.86
N SER A 254 -7.44 9.67 -16.15
CA SER A 254 -7.18 8.69 -17.24
C SER A 254 -5.73 8.28 -17.41
N LYS A 255 -4.76 9.00 -16.82
CA LYS A 255 -3.34 8.65 -16.89
C LYS A 255 -3.04 7.29 -16.27
N ILE A 256 -3.79 6.90 -15.21
CA ILE A 256 -3.61 5.62 -14.55
C ILE A 256 -4.20 4.43 -15.34
N ASN A 257 -4.86 4.68 -16.48
CA ASN A 257 -5.43 3.63 -17.32
C ASN A 257 -4.35 2.94 -18.17
N VAL A 258 -3.48 2.22 -17.50
CA VAL A 258 -2.47 1.32 -18.11
C VAL A 258 -2.82 -0.13 -17.75
N PRO A 259 -2.25 -1.13 -18.45
CA PRO A 259 -2.50 -2.53 -18.13
C PRO A 259 -2.24 -2.82 -16.65
N THR A 260 -3.32 -3.13 -15.92
CA THR A 260 -3.29 -3.35 -14.47
C THR A 260 -4.06 -4.60 -14.10
N LEU A 261 -3.45 -5.47 -13.28
CA LEU A 261 -4.10 -6.64 -12.72
C LEU A 261 -4.23 -6.48 -11.22
N ILE A 262 -5.48 -6.47 -10.74
CA ILE A 262 -5.81 -6.38 -9.31
C ILE A 262 -6.13 -7.78 -8.81
N PHE A 263 -5.47 -8.19 -7.72
CA PHE A 263 -5.80 -9.37 -6.94
C PHE A 263 -6.57 -8.97 -5.70
N ILE A 264 -7.72 -9.57 -5.44
CA ILE A 264 -8.57 -9.30 -4.28
C ILE A 264 -9.31 -10.57 -3.85
N ASP A 265 -9.41 -10.84 -2.56
CA ASP A 265 -10.33 -11.83 -2.00
C ASP A 265 -11.71 -11.16 -1.81
N GLU A 266 -12.81 -11.81 -2.22
CA GLU A 266 -14.15 -11.24 -2.05
C GLU A 266 -14.57 -11.07 -0.58
N GLN A 267 -13.91 -11.80 0.31
CA GLN A 267 -14.11 -11.74 1.76
C GLN A 267 -13.11 -10.81 2.47
N ASP A 268 -12.37 -9.96 1.70
CA ASP A 268 -11.43 -8.99 2.27
C ASP A 268 -12.13 -8.11 3.32
N GLU A 269 -11.58 -8.05 4.53
CA GLU A 269 -12.18 -7.36 5.68
C GLU A 269 -12.14 -5.82 5.54
N PHE A 270 -11.26 -5.30 4.70
CA PHE A 270 -11.03 -3.85 4.57
C PHE A 270 -11.52 -3.28 3.24
N ILE A 271 -11.34 -4.03 2.15
CA ILE A 271 -11.51 -3.54 0.78
C ILE A 271 -12.77 -4.16 0.15
N PRO A 272 -13.83 -3.38 -0.08
CA PRO A 272 -15.01 -3.88 -0.77
C PRO A 272 -14.71 -4.12 -2.25
N THR A 273 -14.81 -5.37 -2.71
CA THR A 273 -14.63 -5.73 -4.13
C THR A 273 -15.60 -4.95 -5.04
N SER A 274 -16.84 -4.72 -4.57
CA SER A 274 -17.81 -3.87 -5.27
C SER A 274 -17.31 -2.42 -5.41
N GLY A 275 -16.66 -1.88 -4.37
CA GLY A 275 -16.07 -0.55 -4.41
C GLY A 275 -14.96 -0.41 -5.44
N LEU A 276 -14.13 -1.46 -5.60
CA LEU A 276 -13.11 -1.51 -6.66
C LEU A 276 -13.74 -1.57 -8.06
N LYS A 277 -14.76 -2.42 -8.26
CA LYS A 277 -15.48 -2.52 -9.54
C LYS A 277 -16.10 -1.17 -9.92
N ASN A 278 -16.81 -0.53 -8.99
CA ASN A 278 -17.40 0.79 -9.22
C ASN A 278 -16.34 1.84 -9.57
N PHE A 279 -15.20 1.85 -8.86
CA PHE A 279 -14.11 2.77 -9.16
C PHE A 279 -13.57 2.58 -10.59
N VAL A 280 -13.37 1.33 -11.03
CA VAL A 280 -12.90 1.01 -12.39
C VAL A 280 -13.90 1.51 -13.44
N GLU A 281 -15.19 1.30 -13.21
CA GLU A 281 -16.27 1.74 -14.11
C GLU A 281 -16.39 3.27 -14.15
N GLU A 282 -16.46 3.94 -13.00
CA GLU A 282 -16.59 5.40 -12.89
C GLU A 282 -15.42 6.14 -13.53
N LYS A 283 -14.19 5.63 -13.36
CA LYS A 283 -12.98 6.21 -13.94
C LYS A 283 -12.69 5.72 -15.37
N LYS A 284 -13.51 4.81 -15.92
CA LYS A 284 -13.37 4.23 -17.28
C LYS A 284 -11.98 3.61 -17.49
N LEU A 285 -11.54 2.79 -16.52
CA LEU A 285 -10.23 2.14 -16.54
C LEU A 285 -10.32 0.79 -17.26
N ASP A 286 -10.49 0.81 -18.57
CA ASP A 286 -10.74 -0.36 -19.41
C ASP A 286 -9.53 -1.30 -19.54
N GLN A 287 -8.33 -0.85 -19.16
CA GLN A 287 -7.13 -1.68 -19.09
C GLN A 287 -6.93 -2.35 -17.72
N TRP A 288 -7.86 -2.13 -16.78
CA TRP A 288 -7.80 -2.73 -15.45
C TRP A 288 -8.61 -4.02 -15.40
N GLN A 289 -8.02 -5.06 -14.85
CA GLN A 289 -8.64 -6.37 -14.67
C GLN A 289 -8.63 -6.76 -13.20
N ILE A 290 -9.73 -7.32 -12.70
CA ILE A 290 -9.86 -7.80 -11.33
C ILE A 290 -9.81 -9.33 -11.34
N TYR A 291 -8.84 -9.88 -10.63
CA TYR A 291 -8.67 -11.30 -10.39
C TYR A 291 -9.15 -11.63 -8.97
N THR A 292 -10.25 -12.34 -8.86
CA THR A 292 -10.78 -12.78 -7.56
C THR A 292 -9.99 -13.96 -7.03
N VAL A 293 -9.40 -13.79 -5.85
CA VAL A 293 -8.63 -14.82 -5.16
C VAL A 293 -9.57 -15.63 -4.27
N GLN A 294 -9.55 -16.94 -4.39
CA GLN A 294 -10.21 -17.87 -3.47
C GLN A 294 -9.13 -18.68 -2.76
N LYS A 295 -9.02 -18.50 -1.45
CA LYS A 295 -7.98 -19.17 -0.66
C LYS A 295 -8.11 -20.68 -0.69
N GLY A 296 -6.98 -21.37 -0.77
CA GLY A 296 -6.92 -22.82 -0.70
C GLY A 296 -7.23 -23.37 0.68
N LYS A 297 -7.30 -24.69 0.82
CA LYS A 297 -7.59 -25.37 2.09
C LYS A 297 -6.37 -25.49 3.01
N ASP A 298 -5.16 -25.32 2.47
CA ASP A 298 -3.87 -25.49 3.16
C ASP A 298 -3.30 -24.19 3.73
N VAL A 299 -4.15 -23.17 3.91
CA VAL A 299 -3.74 -21.86 4.45
C VAL A 299 -3.45 -21.92 5.95
N LYS A 300 -2.35 -21.27 6.37
CA LYS A 300 -2.02 -21.13 7.80
C LYS A 300 -2.82 -20.02 8.49
N PHE A 301 -3.23 -19.00 7.73
CA PHE A 301 -3.88 -17.79 8.22
C PHE A 301 -5.19 -17.54 7.45
N GLY A 302 -5.99 -18.60 7.27
CA GLY A 302 -7.15 -18.63 6.40
C GLY A 302 -8.29 -17.67 6.74
N THR A 303 -8.35 -17.20 7.99
CA THR A 303 -9.40 -16.29 8.47
C THR A 303 -9.14 -14.82 8.23
N PHE A 304 -7.96 -14.43 7.71
CA PHE A 304 -7.63 -13.04 7.43
C PHE A 304 -7.47 -12.86 5.90
N HIS A 305 -8.56 -12.47 5.25
CA HIS A 305 -8.72 -12.48 3.79
C HIS A 305 -7.94 -11.37 3.10
N HIS A 306 -7.65 -10.27 3.79
CA HIS A 306 -6.83 -9.18 3.25
C HIS A 306 -5.41 -9.63 2.86
N HIS A 307 -4.85 -10.65 3.53
CA HIS A 307 -3.52 -11.17 3.20
C HIS A 307 -3.58 -12.18 2.06
N ILE A 308 -3.11 -11.77 0.87
CA ILE A 308 -3.05 -12.57 -0.35
C ILE A 308 -1.66 -12.49 -1.03
N ILE A 309 -0.58 -12.43 -0.23
CA ILE A 309 0.77 -12.05 -0.69
C ILE A 309 1.82 -13.16 -0.57
N ASP A 310 1.44 -14.34 -0.13
CA ASP A 310 2.30 -15.51 -0.05
C ASP A 310 1.49 -16.82 0.05
N ALA A 311 2.19 -17.96 -0.09
CA ALA A 311 1.58 -19.28 0.02
C ALA A 311 1.02 -19.60 1.41
N ALA A 312 1.50 -18.95 2.47
CA ALA A 312 0.98 -19.18 3.82
C ALA A 312 -0.38 -18.51 4.02
N SER A 313 -0.65 -17.43 3.29
CA SER A 313 -1.90 -16.67 3.35
C SER A 313 -2.94 -17.10 2.31
N THR A 314 -2.52 -17.74 1.20
CA THR A 314 -3.44 -18.12 0.10
C THR A 314 -3.56 -19.62 -0.15
N GLY A 315 -2.59 -20.43 0.32
CA GLY A 315 -2.38 -21.81 -0.10
C GLY A 315 -1.39 -21.90 -1.27
N LYS A 316 -0.69 -23.02 -1.36
CA LYS A 316 0.43 -23.18 -2.32
C LYS A 316 -0.02 -23.09 -3.78
N ASP A 317 -1.08 -23.79 -4.13
CA ASP A 317 -1.55 -23.85 -5.51
C ASP A 317 -2.12 -22.50 -5.94
N VAL A 318 -2.95 -21.88 -5.09
CA VAL A 318 -3.51 -20.55 -5.34
C VAL A 318 -2.42 -19.50 -5.45
N TRP A 319 -1.39 -19.57 -4.58
CA TRP A 319 -0.23 -18.69 -4.67
C TRP A 319 0.51 -18.81 -5.99
N GLN A 320 0.70 -20.05 -6.46
CA GLN A 320 1.34 -20.29 -7.75
C GLN A 320 0.52 -19.73 -8.92
N GLU A 321 -0.82 -19.88 -8.88
CA GLU A 321 -1.74 -19.28 -9.86
C GLU A 321 -1.65 -17.77 -9.87
N ILE A 322 -1.72 -17.12 -8.69
CA ILE A 322 -1.57 -15.67 -8.53
C ILE A 322 -0.25 -15.19 -9.16
N MET A 323 0.85 -15.83 -8.82
CA MET A 323 2.17 -15.41 -9.31
C MET A 323 2.37 -15.68 -10.79
N ASN A 324 1.79 -16.77 -11.34
CA ASN A 324 1.79 -17.01 -12.76
C ASN A 324 0.97 -15.95 -13.52
N ALA A 325 -0.21 -15.59 -13.01
CA ALA A 325 -1.03 -14.53 -13.58
C ALA A 325 -0.33 -13.17 -13.52
N ALA A 326 0.27 -12.83 -12.36
CA ALA A 326 0.99 -11.56 -12.18
C ALA A 326 2.19 -11.46 -13.13
N THR A 327 3.03 -12.49 -13.20
CA THR A 327 4.22 -12.49 -14.08
C THR A 327 3.83 -12.51 -15.56
N ALA A 328 2.83 -13.29 -15.94
CA ALA A 328 2.31 -13.27 -17.31
C ALA A 328 1.78 -11.90 -17.69
N HIS A 329 1.02 -11.25 -16.80
CA HIS A 329 0.50 -9.91 -17.03
C HIS A 329 1.62 -8.87 -17.18
N LEU A 330 2.64 -8.88 -16.33
CA LEU A 330 3.74 -7.92 -16.38
C LEU A 330 4.65 -8.13 -17.60
N LEU A 331 4.89 -9.38 -18.01
CA LEU A 331 5.84 -9.72 -19.05
C LEU A 331 5.19 -10.02 -20.43
N ASN A 332 3.87 -9.89 -20.52
CA ASN A 332 3.18 -10.18 -21.79
C ASN A 332 3.57 -9.12 -22.83
N ASP A 333 4.37 -9.50 -23.82
CA ASP A 333 4.66 -8.63 -24.94
C ASP A 333 3.35 -8.23 -25.62
N ARG A 334 3.10 -6.93 -25.74
CA ARG A 334 2.09 -6.46 -26.70
C ARG A 334 2.59 -6.94 -28.07
N LYS A 335 2.03 -8.03 -28.58
CA LYS A 335 2.07 -8.24 -30.02
C LYS A 335 1.30 -7.08 -30.61
N ASN A 336 2.05 -6.12 -31.16
CA ASN A 336 1.54 -5.04 -32.00
C ASN A 336 0.72 -5.60 -33.17
#